data_d73026b05f37b62a1f819369ab424318
#
_entry.id   d73026b05f37b62a1f819369ab424318
#
_cell.length_a   1.000
_cell.length_b   1.000
_cell.length_c   1.000
_cell.angle_alpha   90.00
_cell.angle_beta   90.00
_cell.angle_gamma   90.00
#
_symmetry.space_group_name_H-M   'P 1'
#
loop_
_entity.id
_entity.type
_entity.pdbx_description
1 polymer ?
#
loop_
_entity_poly.entity_id
_entity_poly.type
_entity_poly.pdbx_seq_one_letter_code
_entity_poly.pdbx_strand_id
1 'polypeptide(L)'
;VVRRAPLQILTVIPSLSGGGAERVLALLSRGLIALGHRVTVVTIFGEDHDFYDLPEEVGRVALNLGKTTVGPVEKLRYAGKRISALRRAIGAARPDVVVAFMTETNVLTLLAARRLRVPVVVTEHADPRKKRTPRVWKMLRRLSYRLASRVVSVSDGVDQYFDWLPASRRTVIANPVDRAAIDAPEGDALPLRWPRTVAAMGRLEPEKGYDLLLRAFARIAGLPDWGLLILGEGSQRAKLESLAADLGASGRVEMPGLLRNPFPTLKRADLFVLPSRTESFGNALIEALACGLPAIAADCWHRAPGIIEPNVNGLLVPREDVDALAAALADLMTDEPKRRRLASRAPDSIRRFDVERVTAQWDDLLQALARPSDGKLLAPY
;
A
#
# COMPACT_ATOMS: atom_id res chain seq x y z
N VAL A 1 28.97 -11.06 -0.90
CA VAL A 1 28.06 -10.05 -1.42
C VAL A 1 28.90 -9.04 -2.22
N VAL A 2 28.79 -9.05 -3.55
CA VAL A 2 29.43 -8.03 -4.39
C VAL A 2 28.82 -6.68 -4.04
N ARG A 3 29.60 -5.77 -3.44
CA ARG A 3 29.12 -4.40 -3.16
C ARG A 3 28.84 -3.71 -4.50
N ARG A 4 27.57 -3.47 -4.78
CA ARG A 4 27.14 -2.67 -5.92
C ARG A 4 27.46 -1.20 -5.70
N ALA A 5 27.66 -0.44 -6.78
CA ALA A 5 27.93 0.99 -6.67
C ALA A 5 26.70 1.71 -6.08
N PRO A 6 26.89 2.63 -5.13
CA PRO A 6 25.81 3.47 -4.61
C PRO A 6 25.14 4.27 -5.72
N LEU A 7 23.81 4.28 -5.75
CA LEU A 7 23.01 5.09 -6.67
C LEU A 7 22.47 6.34 -5.99
N GLN A 8 22.28 7.40 -6.78
CA GLN A 8 21.48 8.56 -6.44
C GLN A 8 20.04 8.31 -6.91
N ILE A 9 19.12 8.02 -6.00
CA ILE A 9 17.72 7.68 -6.30
C ILE A 9 16.84 8.85 -5.92
N LEU A 10 16.03 9.34 -6.86
CA LEU A 10 15.03 10.35 -6.57
C LEU A 10 13.64 9.73 -6.66
N THR A 11 12.89 9.82 -5.57
CA THR A 11 11.50 9.35 -5.53
C THR A 11 10.54 10.52 -5.59
N VAL A 12 9.40 10.35 -6.27
CA VAL A 12 8.36 11.40 -6.41
C VAL A 12 7.02 10.83 -5.99
N ILE A 13 6.37 11.47 -5.03
CA ILE A 13 5.04 11.09 -4.54
C ILE A 13 4.19 12.35 -4.30
N PRO A 14 2.84 12.28 -4.29
CA PRO A 14 2.03 13.47 -3.99
C PRO A 14 2.30 14.07 -2.61
N SER A 15 2.29 13.24 -1.57
CA SER A 15 2.47 13.59 -0.15
C SER A 15 3.01 12.39 0.62
N LEU A 16 3.30 12.53 1.91
CA LEU A 16 3.58 11.43 2.84
C LEU A 16 2.44 11.24 3.85
N SER A 17 1.19 11.49 3.43
CA SER A 17 0.01 11.28 4.24
C SER A 17 -0.22 9.80 4.59
N GLY A 18 -1.22 9.49 5.43
CA GLY A 18 -1.47 8.15 5.98
C GLY A 18 -1.99 7.11 4.97
N GLY A 19 -1.33 6.94 3.83
CA GLY A 19 -1.70 6.01 2.77
C GLY A 19 -0.75 4.82 2.63
N GLY A 20 -1.21 3.78 1.90
CA GLY A 20 -0.42 2.57 1.70
C GLY A 20 0.79 2.75 0.78
N ALA A 21 0.70 3.60 -0.25
CA ALA A 21 1.82 3.89 -1.16
C ALA A 21 2.91 4.73 -0.48
N GLU A 22 2.49 5.66 0.37
CA GLU A 22 3.34 6.51 1.19
C GLU A 22 4.13 5.68 2.20
N ARG A 23 3.47 4.70 2.83
CA ARG A 23 4.15 3.74 3.72
C ARG A 23 5.18 2.90 2.96
N VAL A 24 4.83 2.39 1.78
CA VAL A 24 5.75 1.63 0.93
C VAL A 24 6.97 2.47 0.57
N LEU A 25 6.78 3.76 0.20
CA LEU A 25 7.90 4.66 -0.10
C LEU A 25 8.81 4.86 1.11
N ALA A 26 8.25 5.07 2.31
CA ALA A 26 9.04 5.25 3.53
C ALA A 26 9.88 4.00 3.85
N LEU A 27 9.27 2.80 3.76
CA LEU A 27 9.96 1.52 3.98
C LEU A 27 11.06 1.27 2.93
N LEU A 28 10.74 1.50 1.66
CA LEU A 28 11.69 1.35 0.56
C LEU A 28 12.86 2.33 0.69
N SER A 29 12.60 3.58 1.09
CA SER A 29 13.65 4.58 1.32
C SER A 29 14.62 4.12 2.41
N ARG A 30 14.09 3.62 3.52
CA ARG A 30 14.91 3.04 4.62
C ARG A 30 15.75 1.87 4.13
N GLY A 31 15.14 0.93 3.39
CA GLY A 31 15.85 -0.24 2.87
C GLY A 31 16.96 0.14 1.87
N LEU A 32 16.70 1.09 0.97
CA LEU A 32 17.69 1.56 0.00
C LEU A 32 18.86 2.30 0.65
N ILE A 33 18.60 3.11 1.69
CA ILE A 33 19.66 3.75 2.51
C ILE A 33 20.52 2.66 3.17
N ALA A 34 19.91 1.63 3.77
CA ALA A 34 20.63 0.53 4.40
C ALA A 34 21.53 -0.25 3.41
N LEU A 35 21.18 -0.26 2.12
CA LEU A 35 22.03 -0.81 1.04
C LEU A 35 23.14 0.17 0.57
N GLY A 36 23.20 1.38 1.13
CA GLY A 36 24.23 2.38 0.85
C GLY A 36 23.87 3.36 -0.27
N HIS A 37 22.63 3.36 -0.77
CA HIS A 37 22.16 4.34 -1.76
C HIS A 37 21.88 5.70 -1.12
N ARG A 38 21.85 6.74 -1.94
CA ARG A 38 21.37 8.08 -1.55
C ARG A 38 19.96 8.28 -2.08
N VAL A 39 19.02 8.55 -1.19
CA VAL A 39 17.59 8.71 -1.55
C VAL A 39 17.16 10.15 -1.31
N THR A 40 16.51 10.74 -2.30
CA THR A 40 15.84 12.03 -2.18
C THR A 40 14.34 11.85 -2.46
N VAL A 41 13.50 12.25 -1.51
CA VAL A 41 12.03 12.21 -1.65
C VAL A 41 11.52 13.59 -2.03
N VAL A 42 10.83 13.67 -3.17
CA VAL A 42 10.15 14.89 -3.65
C VAL A 42 8.66 14.72 -3.50
N THR A 43 7.98 15.65 -2.82
CA THR A 43 6.52 15.68 -2.74
C THR A 43 5.93 16.89 -3.46
N ILE A 44 4.72 16.71 -4.01
CA ILE A 44 3.94 17.80 -4.63
C ILE A 44 3.35 18.71 -3.56
N PHE A 45 2.83 18.11 -2.47
CA PHE A 45 2.28 18.82 -1.30
C PHE A 45 3.40 19.22 -0.34
N GLY A 46 3.05 20.06 0.63
CA GLY A 46 3.92 20.46 1.74
C GLY A 46 4.11 19.36 2.78
N GLU A 47 4.97 19.63 3.75
CA GLU A 47 5.29 18.70 4.84
C GLU A 47 4.20 18.64 5.93
N ASP A 48 3.30 19.64 5.98
CA ASP A 48 2.17 19.70 6.94
C ASP A 48 1.24 18.48 6.87
N HIS A 49 1.38 17.67 5.83
CA HIS A 49 0.59 16.45 5.59
C HIS A 49 1.38 15.17 5.84
N ASP A 50 2.63 15.26 6.31
CA ASP A 50 3.48 14.10 6.51
C ASP A 50 3.02 13.31 7.74
N PHE A 51 2.66 12.06 7.52
CA PHE A 51 2.24 11.09 8.55
C PHE A 51 3.36 10.07 8.82
N TYR A 52 4.14 9.73 7.78
CA TYR A 52 5.25 8.78 7.89
C TYR A 52 6.57 9.54 7.98
N ASP A 53 7.36 9.19 8.99
CA ASP A 53 8.70 9.70 9.17
C ASP A 53 9.67 9.04 8.18
N LEU A 54 10.55 9.85 7.61
CA LEU A 54 11.66 9.38 6.77
C LEU A 54 12.94 9.33 7.62
N PRO A 55 13.89 8.42 7.32
CA PRO A 55 15.23 8.49 7.90
C PRO A 55 15.89 9.87 7.69
N GLU A 56 16.70 10.31 8.63
CA GLU A 56 17.39 11.62 8.57
C GLU A 56 18.32 11.74 7.35
N GLU A 57 18.84 10.61 6.88
CA GLU A 57 19.70 10.52 5.70
C GLU A 57 18.95 10.72 4.37
N VAL A 58 17.62 10.68 4.40
CA VAL A 58 16.80 10.91 3.21
C VAL A 58 16.70 12.41 2.92
N GLY A 59 17.18 12.83 1.76
CA GLY A 59 16.96 14.19 1.29
C GLY A 59 15.46 14.46 1.08
N ARG A 60 14.95 15.59 1.59
CA ARG A 60 13.54 15.96 1.50
C ARG A 60 13.34 17.24 0.69
N VAL A 61 12.45 17.21 -0.32
CA VAL A 61 12.09 18.36 -1.15
C VAL A 61 10.57 18.45 -1.27
N ALA A 62 9.94 19.39 -0.57
CA ALA A 62 8.52 19.69 -0.69
C ALA A 62 8.30 20.81 -1.71
N LEU A 63 7.54 20.54 -2.79
CA LEU A 63 7.31 21.54 -3.83
C LEU A 63 6.23 22.56 -3.46
N ASN A 64 5.41 22.30 -2.46
CA ASN A 64 4.32 23.15 -2.00
C ASN A 64 3.33 23.56 -3.12
N LEU A 65 3.05 22.63 -4.05
CA LEU A 65 2.16 22.83 -5.19
C LEU A 65 0.87 21.99 -5.08
N GLY A 66 0.45 21.68 -3.86
CA GLY A 66 -0.71 20.84 -3.54
C GLY A 66 -2.07 21.53 -3.62
N LYS A 67 -2.18 22.71 -4.22
CA LYS A 67 -3.44 23.47 -4.26
C LYS A 67 -4.53 22.75 -5.02
N THR A 68 -5.74 22.71 -4.44
CA THR A 68 -6.96 22.26 -5.15
C THR A 68 -7.36 23.35 -6.15
N THR A 69 -7.39 23.02 -7.42
CA THR A 69 -7.69 23.97 -8.51
C THR A 69 -9.13 23.82 -8.97
N VAL A 70 -9.81 24.96 -9.18
CA VAL A 70 -11.17 25.06 -9.69
C VAL A 70 -11.09 25.50 -11.16
N GLY A 71 -11.65 24.68 -12.05
CA GLY A 71 -11.70 25.00 -13.49
C GLY A 71 -10.55 24.40 -14.33
N PRO A 72 -10.80 24.20 -15.65
CA PRO A 72 -9.89 23.47 -16.55
C PRO A 72 -8.60 24.25 -16.85
N VAL A 73 -8.69 25.57 -17.04
CA VAL A 73 -7.53 26.42 -17.35
C VAL A 73 -6.55 26.46 -16.18
N GLU A 74 -7.08 26.60 -14.98
CA GLU A 74 -6.25 26.61 -13.75
C GLU A 74 -5.57 25.24 -13.53
N LYS A 75 -6.29 24.15 -13.76
CA LYS A 75 -5.72 22.78 -13.70
C LYS A 75 -4.54 22.62 -14.66
N LEU A 76 -4.68 23.10 -15.91
CA LEU A 76 -3.60 23.04 -16.91
C LEU A 76 -2.40 23.89 -16.49
N ARG A 77 -2.63 25.12 -16.01
CA ARG A 77 -1.58 26.02 -15.51
C ARG A 77 -0.82 25.40 -14.33
N TYR A 78 -1.53 24.78 -13.39
CA TYR A 78 -0.91 24.10 -12.25
C TYR A 78 -0.16 22.84 -12.68
N ALA A 79 -0.66 22.07 -13.63
CA ALA A 79 0.08 20.94 -14.19
C ALA A 79 1.41 21.40 -14.80
N GLY A 80 1.40 22.51 -15.57
CA GLY A 80 2.63 23.12 -16.10
C GLY A 80 3.62 23.56 -15.02
N LYS A 81 3.13 24.19 -13.93
CA LYS A 81 3.95 24.58 -12.78
C LYS A 81 4.58 23.37 -12.10
N ARG A 82 3.79 22.29 -11.85
CA ARG A 82 4.26 21.03 -11.24
C ARG A 82 5.32 20.36 -12.13
N ILE A 83 5.10 20.26 -13.46
CA ILE A 83 6.08 19.70 -14.39
C ILE A 83 7.38 20.50 -14.36
N SER A 84 7.31 21.86 -14.38
CA SER A 84 8.48 22.71 -14.32
C SER A 84 9.24 22.58 -13.01
N ALA A 85 8.55 22.52 -11.87
CA ALA A 85 9.16 22.34 -10.56
C ALA A 85 9.82 20.96 -10.43
N LEU A 86 9.15 19.89 -10.86
CA LEU A 86 9.70 18.53 -10.89
C LEU A 86 10.96 18.47 -11.78
N ARG A 87 10.91 19.10 -12.96
CA ARG A 87 12.09 19.15 -13.85
C ARG A 87 13.29 19.83 -13.19
N ARG A 88 13.05 20.94 -12.47
CA ARG A 88 14.14 21.61 -11.72
C ARG A 88 14.67 20.75 -10.58
N ALA A 89 13.79 20.11 -9.82
CA ALA A 89 14.19 19.23 -8.72
C ALA A 89 15.02 18.03 -9.22
N ILE A 90 14.56 17.36 -10.29
CA ILE A 90 15.29 16.24 -10.92
C ILE A 90 16.64 16.73 -11.47
N GLY A 91 16.66 17.88 -12.15
CA GLY A 91 17.89 18.44 -12.73
C GLY A 91 18.92 18.86 -11.67
N ALA A 92 18.47 19.40 -10.54
CA ALA A 92 19.33 19.79 -9.42
C ALA A 92 19.91 18.57 -8.69
N ALA A 93 19.09 17.53 -8.46
CA ALA A 93 19.51 16.32 -7.76
C ALA A 93 20.41 15.41 -8.61
N ARG A 94 20.35 15.51 -9.95
CA ARG A 94 21.09 14.66 -10.91
C ARG A 94 21.04 13.18 -10.55
N PRO A 95 19.84 12.58 -10.38
CA PRO A 95 19.74 11.20 -9.96
C PRO A 95 20.14 10.23 -11.07
N ASP A 96 20.63 9.04 -10.68
CA ASP A 96 20.87 7.92 -11.59
C ASP A 96 19.56 7.30 -12.08
N VAL A 97 18.52 7.38 -11.24
CA VAL A 97 17.17 6.86 -11.55
C VAL A 97 16.09 7.63 -10.77
N VAL A 98 14.92 7.80 -11.39
CA VAL A 98 13.74 8.41 -10.77
C VAL A 98 12.66 7.34 -10.58
N VAL A 99 12.06 7.27 -9.39
CA VAL A 99 10.92 6.39 -9.08
C VAL A 99 9.70 7.25 -8.74
N ALA A 100 8.64 7.15 -9.51
CA ALA A 100 7.41 7.92 -9.29
C ALA A 100 6.28 7.03 -8.78
N PHE A 101 5.48 7.58 -7.87
CA PHE A 101 4.37 6.90 -7.21
C PHE A 101 3.05 7.56 -7.52
N MET A 102 2.01 6.74 -7.79
CA MET A 102 0.64 7.15 -8.09
C MET A 102 0.46 7.79 -9.47
N THR A 103 -0.63 7.44 -10.14
CA THR A 103 -0.89 7.69 -11.57
C THR A 103 -0.65 9.14 -12.02
N GLU A 104 -1.18 10.14 -11.29
CA GLU A 104 -1.04 11.54 -11.68
C GLU A 104 0.41 12.00 -11.59
N THR A 105 1.07 11.68 -10.48
CA THR A 105 2.49 12.00 -10.25
C THR A 105 3.37 11.26 -11.24
N ASN A 106 3.07 10.00 -11.57
CA ASN A 106 3.76 9.24 -12.61
C ASN A 106 3.76 9.97 -13.94
N VAL A 107 2.57 10.42 -14.39
CA VAL A 107 2.43 11.19 -15.65
C VAL A 107 3.23 12.49 -15.61
N LEU A 108 3.10 13.27 -14.53
CA LEU A 108 3.82 14.55 -14.39
C LEU A 108 5.33 14.36 -14.36
N THR A 109 5.82 13.32 -13.68
CA THR A 109 7.25 12.99 -13.59
C THR A 109 7.82 12.55 -14.93
N LEU A 110 7.11 11.69 -15.68
CA LEU A 110 7.52 11.29 -17.03
C LEU A 110 7.65 12.49 -17.98
N LEU A 111 6.68 13.41 -17.91
CA LEU A 111 6.73 14.65 -18.73
C LEU A 111 7.85 15.60 -18.27
N ALA A 112 8.11 15.67 -16.97
CA ALA A 112 9.20 16.48 -16.41
C ALA A 112 10.58 15.94 -16.83
N ALA A 113 10.78 14.62 -16.77
CA ALA A 113 12.04 13.96 -17.03
C ALA A 113 12.37 13.79 -18.53
N ARG A 114 11.39 13.98 -19.44
CA ARG A 114 11.51 13.68 -20.89
C ARG A 114 12.80 14.19 -21.56
N ARG A 115 13.36 15.30 -21.09
CA ARG A 115 14.58 15.93 -21.67
C ARG A 115 15.83 15.76 -20.79
N LEU A 116 15.74 15.03 -19.68
CA LEU A 116 16.82 14.93 -18.69
C LEU A 116 17.67 13.65 -18.83
N ARG A 117 17.35 12.78 -19.79
CA ARG A 117 18.09 11.52 -20.06
C ARG A 117 18.31 10.66 -18.82
N VAL A 118 17.37 10.69 -17.88
CA VAL A 118 17.36 9.86 -16.67
C VAL A 118 16.29 8.77 -16.79
N PRO A 119 16.58 7.51 -16.46
CA PRO A 119 15.57 6.46 -16.43
C PRO A 119 14.50 6.76 -15.39
N VAL A 120 13.23 6.56 -15.78
CA VAL A 120 12.08 6.77 -14.89
C VAL A 120 11.32 5.45 -14.71
N VAL A 121 11.20 5.02 -13.48
CA VAL A 121 10.33 3.92 -13.06
C VAL A 121 9.03 4.52 -12.55
N VAL A 122 7.90 4.01 -12.98
CA VAL A 122 6.59 4.39 -12.47
C VAL A 122 5.96 3.23 -11.71
N THR A 123 5.33 3.52 -10.57
CA THR A 123 4.73 2.49 -9.72
C THR A 123 3.20 2.61 -9.69
N GLU A 124 2.51 1.48 -9.72
CA GLU A 124 1.06 1.41 -9.63
C GLU A 124 0.63 0.56 -8.44
N HIS A 125 0.06 1.26 -7.46
CA HIS A 125 -0.40 0.71 -6.18
C HIS A 125 -1.92 0.51 -6.12
N ALA A 126 -2.65 0.89 -7.18
CA ALA A 126 -4.08 0.72 -7.29
C ALA A 126 -4.45 0.09 -8.62
N ASP A 127 -5.41 -0.85 -8.63
CA ASP A 127 -5.93 -1.42 -9.87
C ASP A 127 -6.67 -0.35 -10.67
N PRO A 128 -6.18 0.02 -11.86
CA PRO A 128 -6.78 1.09 -12.64
C PRO A 128 -8.19 0.77 -13.18
N ARG A 129 -8.60 -0.51 -13.19
CA ARG A 129 -9.95 -0.95 -13.57
C ARG A 129 -10.97 -0.60 -12.50
N LYS A 130 -10.52 -0.61 -11.24
CA LYS A 130 -11.36 -0.41 -10.04
C LYS A 130 -11.37 1.04 -9.55
N LYS A 131 -10.30 1.80 -9.82
CA LYS A 131 -10.22 3.22 -9.44
C LYS A 131 -10.94 4.10 -10.46
N ARG A 132 -11.88 4.93 -9.99
CA ARG A 132 -12.51 5.97 -10.82
C ARG A 132 -11.50 7.06 -11.20
N THR A 133 -10.83 6.88 -12.33
CA THR A 133 -9.86 7.85 -12.86
C THR A 133 -10.52 8.63 -14.00
N PRO A 134 -10.47 9.98 -14.03
CA PRO A 134 -10.97 10.79 -15.14
C PRO A 134 -10.38 10.33 -16.48
N ARG A 135 -11.18 10.43 -17.57
CA ARG A 135 -10.76 9.97 -18.92
C ARG A 135 -9.46 10.59 -19.39
N VAL A 136 -9.22 11.86 -19.07
CA VAL A 136 -8.00 12.58 -19.43
C VAL A 136 -6.76 11.93 -18.81
N TRP A 137 -6.81 11.52 -17.55
CA TRP A 137 -5.68 10.83 -16.88
C TRP A 137 -5.46 9.43 -17.42
N LYS A 138 -6.52 8.72 -17.80
CA LYS A 138 -6.41 7.42 -18.48
C LYS A 138 -5.67 7.55 -19.81
N MET A 139 -6.02 8.57 -20.61
CA MET A 139 -5.37 8.87 -21.89
C MET A 139 -3.91 9.28 -21.68
N LEU A 140 -3.65 10.24 -20.77
CA LEU A 140 -2.30 10.71 -20.47
C LEU A 140 -1.41 9.57 -19.96
N ARG A 141 -1.93 8.70 -19.10
CA ARG A 141 -1.22 7.49 -18.65
C ARG A 141 -0.85 6.60 -19.83
N ARG A 142 -1.81 6.27 -20.73
CA ARG A 142 -1.54 5.41 -21.88
C ARG A 142 -0.47 5.97 -22.82
N LEU A 143 -0.42 7.28 -22.98
CA LEU A 143 0.58 7.95 -23.80
C LEU A 143 1.93 8.05 -23.11
N SER A 144 1.96 8.53 -21.85
CA SER A 144 3.20 8.82 -21.14
C SER A 144 3.94 7.58 -20.62
N TYR A 145 3.24 6.49 -20.25
CA TYR A 145 3.89 5.28 -19.76
C TYR A 145 4.76 4.57 -20.80
N ARG A 146 4.59 4.89 -22.07
CA ARG A 146 5.52 4.47 -23.13
C ARG A 146 6.91 5.12 -22.98
N LEU A 147 7.03 6.20 -22.21
CA LEU A 147 8.29 6.87 -21.88
C LEU A 147 8.95 6.28 -20.63
N ALA A 148 8.25 5.47 -19.85
CA ALA A 148 8.80 4.85 -18.66
C ALA A 148 9.85 3.80 -19.02
N SER A 149 10.96 3.79 -18.31
CA SER A 149 11.96 2.71 -18.40
C SER A 149 11.40 1.40 -17.86
N ARG A 150 10.56 1.49 -16.82
CA ARG A 150 9.85 0.35 -16.22
C ARG A 150 8.53 0.80 -15.59
N VAL A 151 7.51 -0.03 -15.71
CA VAL A 151 6.26 0.05 -14.93
C VAL A 151 6.32 -1.06 -13.89
N VAL A 152 6.27 -0.69 -12.61
CA VAL A 152 6.25 -1.63 -11.49
C VAL A 152 4.83 -1.69 -10.94
N SER A 153 4.24 -2.87 -10.94
CA SER A 153 2.92 -3.16 -10.38
C SER A 153 3.06 -3.94 -9.08
N VAL A 154 2.18 -3.69 -8.11
CA VAL A 154 2.23 -4.36 -6.79
C VAL A 154 1.75 -5.80 -6.80
N SER A 155 1.07 -6.22 -7.87
CA SER A 155 0.58 -7.60 -8.05
C SER A 155 0.37 -7.92 -9.52
N ASP A 156 0.33 -9.23 -9.86
CA ASP A 156 0.02 -9.70 -11.21
C ASP A 156 -1.34 -9.18 -11.71
N GLY A 157 -2.32 -9.08 -10.81
CA GLY A 157 -3.63 -8.54 -11.14
C GLY A 157 -3.57 -7.08 -11.59
N VAL A 158 -2.73 -6.26 -10.97
CA VAL A 158 -2.50 -4.87 -11.40
C VAL A 158 -1.68 -4.83 -12.68
N ASP A 159 -0.63 -5.65 -12.81
CA ASP A 159 0.25 -5.70 -13.97
C ASP A 159 -0.49 -6.06 -15.26
N GLN A 160 -1.44 -6.96 -15.19
CA GLN A 160 -2.26 -7.36 -16.33
C GLN A 160 -3.01 -6.19 -17.01
N TYR A 161 -3.31 -5.11 -16.28
CA TYR A 161 -3.88 -3.91 -16.89
C TYR A 161 -2.93 -3.24 -17.88
N PHE A 162 -1.64 -3.45 -17.74
CA PHE A 162 -0.58 -2.86 -18.56
C PHE A 162 -0.06 -3.81 -19.66
N ASP A 163 -0.81 -4.87 -20.02
CA ASP A 163 -0.45 -5.85 -21.06
C ASP A 163 -0.25 -5.24 -22.46
N TRP A 164 -0.75 -4.03 -22.67
CA TRP A 164 -0.49 -3.21 -23.85
C TRP A 164 0.95 -2.65 -23.93
N LEU A 165 1.76 -2.78 -22.86
CA LEU A 165 3.18 -2.51 -22.85
C LEU A 165 3.97 -3.82 -23.05
N PRO A 166 5.15 -3.77 -23.69
CA PRO A 166 6.02 -4.95 -23.78
C PRO A 166 6.34 -5.54 -22.39
N ALA A 167 6.44 -6.85 -22.28
CA ALA A 167 6.80 -7.53 -21.03
C ALA A 167 8.15 -7.05 -20.47
N SER A 168 9.10 -6.68 -21.34
CA SER A 168 10.40 -6.12 -20.96
C SER A 168 10.31 -4.77 -20.24
N ARG A 169 9.17 -4.09 -20.31
CA ARG A 169 8.91 -2.80 -19.63
C ARG A 169 7.99 -2.92 -18.41
N ARG A 170 7.63 -4.13 -18.03
CA ARG A 170 6.76 -4.40 -16.88
C ARG A 170 7.47 -5.29 -15.87
N THR A 171 7.16 -5.10 -14.60
CA THR A 171 7.71 -5.91 -13.50
C THR A 171 6.70 -5.88 -12.36
N VAL A 172 6.54 -7.01 -11.69
CA VAL A 172 5.76 -7.09 -10.45
C VAL A 172 6.75 -7.10 -9.29
N ILE A 173 6.61 -6.13 -8.38
CA ILE A 173 7.32 -6.10 -7.10
C ILE A 173 6.26 -5.82 -6.04
N ALA A 174 6.12 -6.74 -5.11
CA ALA A 174 5.15 -6.66 -4.02
C ALA A 174 5.47 -5.51 -3.04
N ASN A 175 4.48 -5.09 -2.28
CA ASN A 175 4.71 -4.14 -1.20
C ASN A 175 5.45 -4.81 -0.03
N PRO A 176 6.37 -4.09 0.63
CA PRO A 176 7.12 -4.60 1.78
C PRO A 176 6.30 -4.58 3.07
N VAL A 177 6.68 -5.45 4.01
CA VAL A 177 6.28 -5.41 5.41
C VAL A 177 7.50 -5.17 6.29
N ASP A 178 7.36 -4.31 7.31
CA ASP A 178 8.42 -3.98 8.27
C ASP A 178 8.38 -4.92 9.47
N ARG A 179 9.10 -6.02 9.39
CA ARG A 179 9.24 -6.96 10.50
C ARG A 179 9.93 -6.33 11.71
N ALA A 180 10.94 -5.51 11.50
CA ALA A 180 11.65 -4.89 12.61
C ALA A 180 10.72 -3.98 13.44
N ALA A 181 9.82 -3.24 12.79
CA ALA A 181 8.81 -2.45 13.49
C ALA A 181 7.76 -3.32 14.20
N ILE A 182 7.41 -4.48 13.61
CA ILE A 182 6.50 -5.45 14.24
C ILE A 182 7.16 -6.13 15.44
N ASP A 183 8.42 -6.55 15.33
CA ASP A 183 9.15 -7.26 16.36
C ASP A 183 9.73 -6.34 17.44
N ALA A 184 9.66 -5.01 17.23
CA ALA A 184 10.08 -4.03 18.23
C ALA A 184 9.35 -4.25 19.57
N PRO A 185 10.00 -3.91 20.72
CA PRO A 185 9.34 -3.97 22.01
C PRO A 185 7.99 -3.26 21.97
N GLU A 186 7.02 -3.80 22.71
CA GLU A 186 5.65 -3.26 22.72
C GLU A 186 5.69 -1.78 23.08
N GLY A 187 5.25 -0.94 22.12
CA GLY A 187 4.90 0.45 22.37
C GLY A 187 3.50 0.56 22.99
N ASP A 188 2.94 1.78 22.98
CA ASP A 188 1.61 2.03 23.50
C ASP A 188 0.54 1.27 22.68
N ALA A 189 0.15 0.09 23.16
CA ALA A 189 -0.98 -0.65 22.61
C ALA A 189 -2.29 -0.05 23.15
N LEU A 190 -3.30 0.04 22.30
CA LEU A 190 -4.65 0.33 22.78
C LEU A 190 -5.11 -0.77 23.76
N PRO A 191 -5.76 -0.40 24.88
CA PRO A 191 -6.40 -1.38 25.74
C PRO A 191 -7.53 -2.06 24.97
N LEU A 192 -7.51 -3.39 24.89
CA LEU A 192 -8.60 -4.16 24.29
C LEU A 192 -9.73 -4.29 25.32
N ARG A 193 -10.95 -3.97 24.90
CA ARG A 193 -12.13 -3.94 25.79
C ARG A 193 -12.73 -5.32 26.07
N TRP A 194 -12.40 -6.31 25.24
CA TRP A 194 -12.96 -7.66 25.32
C TRP A 194 -11.85 -8.70 25.50
N PRO A 195 -12.19 -9.86 26.12
CA PRO A 195 -11.23 -10.97 26.30
C PRO A 195 -10.69 -11.51 24.98
N ARG A 196 -11.49 -11.42 23.90
CA ARG A 196 -11.15 -11.85 22.56
C ARG A 196 -11.50 -10.76 21.55
N THR A 197 -10.64 -10.54 20.58
CA THR A 197 -10.78 -9.43 19.63
C THR A 197 -10.58 -9.88 18.19
N VAL A 198 -11.60 -9.58 17.37
CA VAL A 198 -11.48 -9.56 15.91
C VAL A 198 -10.98 -8.18 15.51
N ALA A 199 -9.84 -8.11 14.81
CA ALA A 199 -9.28 -6.85 14.31
C ALA A 199 -9.50 -6.71 12.81
N ALA A 200 -9.73 -5.48 12.37
CA ALA A 200 -9.69 -5.07 10.97
C ALA A 200 -8.96 -3.73 10.86
N MET A 201 -8.28 -3.47 9.74
CA MET A 201 -7.49 -2.25 9.57
C MET A 201 -7.54 -1.72 8.15
N GLY A 202 -7.75 -0.41 8.00
CA GLY A 202 -7.71 0.30 6.72
C GLY A 202 -8.60 1.53 6.71
N ARG A 203 -8.59 2.27 5.58
CA ARG A 203 -9.45 3.44 5.43
C ARG A 203 -10.93 3.06 5.54
N LEU A 204 -11.72 3.87 6.25
CA LEU A 204 -13.16 3.68 6.34
C LEU A 204 -13.86 4.18 5.07
N GLU A 205 -13.65 3.45 3.96
CA GLU A 205 -14.17 3.74 2.64
C GLU A 205 -15.00 2.55 2.10
N PRO A 206 -15.93 2.77 1.16
CA PRO A 206 -16.84 1.72 0.70
C PRO A 206 -16.15 0.46 0.17
N GLU A 207 -14.99 0.64 -0.47
CA GLU A 207 -14.21 -0.48 -1.02
C GLU A 207 -13.65 -1.43 0.04
N LYS A 208 -13.57 -1.01 1.31
CA LYS A 208 -13.05 -1.83 2.42
C LYS A 208 -14.08 -2.77 3.03
N GLY A 209 -15.37 -2.59 2.75
CA GLY A 209 -16.40 -3.57 3.09
C GLY A 209 -16.69 -3.73 4.59
N TYR A 210 -16.40 -2.72 5.42
CA TYR A 210 -16.65 -2.80 6.86
C TYR A 210 -18.14 -2.91 7.20
N ASP A 211 -19.01 -2.43 6.34
CA ASP A 211 -20.46 -2.66 6.45
C ASP A 211 -20.83 -4.14 6.34
N LEU A 212 -20.14 -4.91 5.50
CA LEU A 212 -20.29 -6.37 5.39
C LEU A 212 -19.78 -7.05 6.66
N LEU A 213 -18.64 -6.61 7.19
CA LEU A 213 -18.06 -7.13 8.43
C LEU A 213 -18.99 -6.89 9.62
N LEU A 214 -19.54 -5.69 9.76
CA LEU A 214 -20.49 -5.37 10.83
C LEU A 214 -21.72 -6.26 10.77
N ARG A 215 -22.31 -6.48 9.57
CA ARG A 215 -23.46 -7.37 9.37
C ARG A 215 -23.12 -8.83 9.68
N ALA A 216 -21.94 -9.31 9.27
CA ALA A 216 -21.50 -10.66 9.58
C ALA A 216 -21.25 -10.85 11.09
N PHE A 217 -20.57 -9.89 11.74
CA PHE A 217 -20.25 -9.94 13.16
C PHE A 217 -21.50 -9.86 14.05
N ALA A 218 -22.50 -9.05 13.67
CA ALA A 218 -23.75 -8.94 14.41
C ALA A 218 -24.54 -10.25 14.46
N ARG A 219 -24.41 -11.14 13.46
CA ARG A 219 -25.06 -12.48 13.45
C ARG A 219 -24.48 -13.43 14.49
N ILE A 220 -23.31 -13.11 15.06
CA ILE A 220 -22.61 -13.96 16.03
C ILE A 220 -22.85 -13.39 17.45
N ALA A 221 -24.13 -13.23 17.82
CA ALA A 221 -24.51 -12.66 19.12
C ALA A 221 -24.24 -13.61 20.30
N GLY A 222 -24.13 -14.93 20.05
CA GLY A 222 -23.93 -15.95 21.08
C GLY A 222 -22.51 -16.03 21.66
N LEU A 223 -21.59 -15.16 21.26
CA LEU A 223 -20.19 -15.12 21.74
C LEU A 223 -19.89 -13.75 22.37
N PRO A 224 -20.37 -13.48 23.61
CA PRO A 224 -20.26 -12.15 24.24
C PRO A 224 -18.82 -11.71 24.55
N ASP A 225 -17.91 -12.65 24.74
CA ASP A 225 -16.48 -12.36 25.02
C ASP A 225 -15.71 -11.80 23.81
N TRP A 226 -16.33 -11.80 22.63
CA TRP A 226 -15.72 -11.31 21.42
C TRP A 226 -16.14 -9.88 21.08
N GLY A 227 -15.15 -9.03 20.82
CA GLY A 227 -15.32 -7.69 20.27
C GLY A 227 -14.73 -7.53 18.89
N LEU A 228 -15.15 -6.48 18.20
CA LEU A 228 -14.65 -6.07 16.88
C LEU A 228 -13.95 -4.73 16.97
N LEU A 229 -12.68 -4.68 16.61
CA LEU A 229 -11.85 -3.48 16.55
C LEU A 229 -11.54 -3.13 15.11
N ILE A 230 -11.97 -1.94 14.65
CA ILE A 230 -11.69 -1.45 13.29
C ILE A 230 -10.76 -0.24 13.37
N LEU A 231 -9.49 -0.44 12.99
CA LEU A 231 -8.45 0.60 13.00
C LEU A 231 -8.45 1.39 11.69
N GLY A 232 -8.72 2.68 11.75
CA GLY A 232 -8.67 3.55 10.59
C GLY A 232 -9.64 4.72 10.62
N GLU A 233 -9.52 5.57 9.60
CA GLU A 233 -10.36 6.73 9.36
C GLU A 233 -10.88 6.75 7.93
N GLY A 234 -11.96 7.50 7.69
CA GLY A 234 -12.51 7.67 6.34
C GLY A 234 -13.94 8.18 6.29
N SER A 235 -14.41 8.39 5.06
CA SER A 235 -15.70 9.03 4.78
C SER A 235 -16.92 8.24 5.27
N GLN A 236 -16.77 6.94 5.57
CA GLN A 236 -17.88 6.09 6.01
C GLN A 236 -18.02 5.99 7.53
N ARG A 237 -17.17 6.64 8.34
CA ARG A 237 -17.20 6.52 9.82
C ARG A 237 -18.61 6.63 10.39
N ALA A 238 -19.29 7.76 10.20
CA ALA A 238 -20.60 7.99 10.76
C ALA A 238 -21.66 6.96 10.32
N LYS A 239 -21.56 6.48 9.06
CA LYS A 239 -22.45 5.43 8.54
C LYS A 239 -22.19 4.07 9.19
N LEU A 240 -20.92 3.75 9.45
CA LEU A 240 -20.55 2.48 10.09
C LEU A 240 -20.94 2.48 11.57
N GLU A 241 -20.78 3.60 12.26
CA GLU A 241 -21.24 3.77 13.65
C GLU A 241 -22.78 3.64 13.75
N SER A 242 -23.53 4.31 12.85
CA SER A 242 -24.98 4.16 12.76
C SER A 242 -25.39 2.71 12.47
N LEU A 243 -24.71 2.05 11.50
CA LEU A 243 -25.00 0.66 11.17
C LEU A 243 -24.74 -0.28 12.36
N ALA A 244 -23.66 -0.06 13.12
CA ALA A 244 -23.38 -0.85 14.32
C ALA A 244 -24.48 -0.69 15.37
N ALA A 245 -25.06 0.52 15.52
CA ALA A 245 -26.19 0.78 16.40
C ALA A 245 -27.48 0.07 15.91
N ASP A 246 -27.80 0.21 14.63
CA ASP A 246 -28.98 -0.42 14.01
C ASP A 246 -28.96 -1.95 14.13
N LEU A 247 -27.75 -2.54 14.12
CA LEU A 247 -27.53 -3.97 14.29
C LEU A 247 -27.45 -4.42 15.76
N GLY A 248 -27.60 -3.51 16.73
CA GLY A 248 -27.44 -3.79 18.16
C GLY A 248 -26.03 -4.21 18.58
N ALA A 249 -25.03 -3.87 17.78
CA ALA A 249 -23.65 -4.31 17.98
C ALA A 249 -22.73 -3.24 18.62
N SER A 250 -23.20 -2.01 18.88
CA SER A 250 -22.38 -0.89 19.38
C SER A 250 -21.58 -1.22 20.64
N GLY A 251 -22.13 -2.04 21.54
CA GLY A 251 -21.41 -2.46 22.77
C GLY A 251 -20.23 -3.39 22.51
N ARG A 252 -20.12 -3.96 21.31
CA ARG A 252 -19.08 -4.92 20.91
C ARG A 252 -18.24 -4.47 19.71
N VAL A 253 -18.36 -3.22 19.29
CA VAL A 253 -17.60 -2.64 18.17
C VAL A 253 -16.89 -1.38 18.62
N GLU A 254 -15.64 -1.23 18.27
CA GLU A 254 -14.83 -0.04 18.54
C GLU A 254 -14.10 0.42 17.26
N MET A 255 -14.11 1.72 17.01
CA MET A 255 -13.44 2.38 15.89
C MET A 255 -12.57 3.54 16.42
N PRO A 256 -11.38 3.26 17.00
CA PRO A 256 -10.58 4.27 17.72
C PRO A 256 -9.88 5.27 16.80
N GLY A 257 -9.96 5.08 15.48
CA GLY A 257 -9.29 5.95 14.53
C GLY A 257 -8.02 5.35 13.94
N LEU A 258 -7.20 6.23 13.35
CA LEU A 258 -5.93 5.86 12.73
C LEU A 258 -4.81 5.82 13.78
N LEU A 259 -4.09 4.72 13.86
CA LEU A 259 -2.91 4.57 14.72
C LEU A 259 -1.63 4.77 13.90
N ARG A 260 -0.66 5.52 14.43
CA ARG A 260 0.68 5.63 13.83
C ARG A 260 1.41 4.28 13.83
N ASN A 261 1.35 3.57 14.95
CA ASN A 261 1.86 2.19 15.08
C ASN A 261 0.75 1.25 15.52
N PRO A 262 0.12 0.49 14.59
CA PRO A 262 -0.95 -0.44 14.93
C PRO A 262 -0.46 -1.78 15.48
N PHE A 263 0.83 -2.11 15.35
CA PHE A 263 1.37 -3.45 15.61
C PHE A 263 1.21 -3.91 17.05
N PRO A 264 1.52 -3.11 18.09
CA PRO A 264 1.30 -3.52 19.46
C PRO A 264 -0.15 -3.91 19.77
N THR A 265 -1.10 -3.18 19.16
CA THR A 265 -2.54 -3.48 19.27
C THR A 265 -2.91 -4.74 18.49
N LEU A 266 -2.43 -4.89 17.26
CA LEU A 266 -2.71 -6.07 16.43
C LEU A 266 -2.17 -7.36 17.08
N LYS A 267 -0.98 -7.36 17.65
CA LYS A 267 -0.40 -8.53 18.35
C LYS A 267 -1.26 -9.04 19.50
N ARG A 268 -2.12 -8.21 20.05
CA ARG A 268 -3.03 -8.57 21.16
C ARG A 268 -4.40 -9.06 20.68
N ALA A 269 -4.71 -8.92 19.40
CA ALA A 269 -5.94 -9.45 18.82
C ALA A 269 -5.82 -10.97 18.58
N ASP A 270 -6.96 -11.63 18.35
CA ASP A 270 -7.04 -13.07 18.16
C ASP A 270 -7.25 -13.48 16.70
N LEU A 271 -7.79 -12.57 15.89
CA LEU A 271 -8.18 -12.83 14.50
C LEU A 271 -8.16 -11.52 13.71
N PHE A 272 -7.73 -11.59 12.46
CA PHE A 272 -7.80 -10.45 11.53
C PHE A 272 -8.81 -10.69 10.40
N VAL A 273 -9.54 -9.65 9.99
CA VAL A 273 -10.49 -9.73 8.88
C VAL A 273 -10.24 -8.64 7.85
N LEU A 274 -10.12 -9.05 6.57
CA LEU A 274 -10.07 -8.16 5.41
C LEU A 274 -11.33 -8.37 4.55
N PRO A 275 -12.43 -7.66 4.82
CA PRO A 275 -13.72 -7.88 4.16
C PRO A 275 -13.86 -7.10 2.84
N SER A 276 -12.76 -6.68 2.25
CA SER A 276 -12.71 -5.70 1.17
C SER A 276 -13.47 -6.15 -0.08
N ARG A 277 -14.21 -5.22 -0.69
CA ARG A 277 -14.81 -5.39 -2.02
C ARG A 277 -13.75 -5.38 -3.12
N THR A 278 -12.63 -4.70 -2.85
CA THR A 278 -11.53 -4.63 -3.81
C THR A 278 -10.21 -4.29 -3.13
N GLU A 279 -9.17 -5.01 -3.50
CA GLU A 279 -7.78 -4.75 -3.14
C GLU A 279 -6.88 -4.79 -4.37
N SER A 280 -5.77 -4.08 -4.28
CA SER A 280 -4.70 -4.18 -5.27
C SER A 280 -3.57 -5.09 -4.79
N PHE A 281 -3.32 -5.09 -3.48
CA PHE A 281 -2.36 -5.96 -2.82
C PHE A 281 -2.88 -6.47 -1.46
N GLY A 282 -3.14 -5.60 -0.49
CA GLY A 282 -3.61 -5.97 0.84
C GLY A 282 -2.55 -5.78 1.92
N ASN A 283 -1.98 -4.57 2.04
CA ASN A 283 -0.94 -4.27 3.03
C ASN A 283 -1.38 -4.64 4.45
N ALA A 284 -2.60 -4.25 4.85
CA ALA A 284 -3.11 -4.57 6.19
C ALA A 284 -3.15 -6.08 6.47
N LEU A 285 -3.37 -6.89 5.43
CA LEU A 285 -3.39 -8.35 5.55
C LEU A 285 -1.99 -8.93 5.83
N ILE A 286 -0.98 -8.51 5.06
CA ILE A 286 0.40 -8.97 5.30
C ILE A 286 0.94 -8.48 6.65
N GLU A 287 0.54 -7.30 7.10
CA GLU A 287 0.90 -6.74 8.40
C GLU A 287 0.27 -7.56 9.55
N ALA A 288 -1.01 -7.92 9.43
CA ALA A 288 -1.69 -8.75 10.41
C ALA A 288 -1.09 -10.17 10.49
N LEU A 289 -0.83 -10.79 9.33
CA LEU A 289 -0.15 -12.10 9.27
C LEU A 289 1.25 -12.04 9.87
N ALA A 290 1.98 -10.95 9.64
CA ALA A 290 3.30 -10.74 10.24
C ALA A 290 3.24 -10.57 11.77
N CYS A 291 2.14 -10.01 12.30
CA CYS A 291 1.85 -9.97 13.74
C CYS A 291 1.45 -11.33 14.33
N GLY A 292 1.36 -12.39 13.52
CA GLY A 292 0.96 -13.72 13.96
C GLY A 292 -0.55 -13.93 14.03
N LEU A 293 -1.36 -13.05 13.43
CA LEU A 293 -2.82 -13.20 13.39
C LEU A 293 -3.23 -14.14 12.27
N PRO A 294 -4.07 -15.14 12.53
CA PRO A 294 -4.79 -15.86 11.49
C PRO A 294 -5.77 -14.90 10.82
N ALA A 295 -6.01 -15.03 9.52
CA ALA A 295 -6.82 -14.05 8.82
C ALA A 295 -8.00 -14.68 8.07
N ILE A 296 -9.11 -13.92 8.01
CA ILE A 296 -10.20 -14.16 7.05
C ILE A 296 -10.13 -13.03 6.00
N ALA A 297 -10.05 -13.38 4.72
CA ALA A 297 -10.02 -12.39 3.65
C ALA A 297 -11.12 -12.68 2.62
N ALA A 298 -11.77 -11.62 2.14
CA ALA A 298 -12.66 -11.75 0.98
C ALA A 298 -11.83 -11.91 -0.30
N ASP A 299 -12.22 -12.83 -1.19
CA ASP A 299 -11.57 -13.04 -2.50
C ASP A 299 -11.97 -11.90 -3.46
N CYS A 300 -11.32 -10.76 -3.28
CA CYS A 300 -11.62 -9.52 -3.99
C CYS A 300 -10.57 -9.13 -5.04
N TRP A 301 -9.53 -9.93 -5.22
CA TRP A 301 -8.48 -9.69 -6.21
C TRP A 301 -8.87 -10.17 -7.59
N HIS A 302 -8.35 -9.56 -8.61
CA HIS A 302 -8.50 -10.05 -9.98
C HIS A 302 -7.64 -11.30 -10.20
N ARG A 303 -6.44 -11.31 -9.61
CA ARG A 303 -5.58 -12.47 -9.35
C ARG A 303 -5.08 -12.32 -7.94
N ALA A 304 -5.41 -13.25 -7.09
CA ALA A 304 -4.98 -13.23 -5.69
C ALA A 304 -3.44 -13.18 -5.62
N PRO A 305 -2.86 -12.28 -4.84
CA PRO A 305 -1.39 -12.19 -4.70
C PRO A 305 -0.80 -13.36 -3.90
N GLY A 306 -1.59 -14.40 -3.64
CA GLY A 306 -1.18 -15.58 -2.89
C GLY A 306 -0.82 -15.27 -1.43
N ILE A 307 -1.42 -14.24 -0.83
CA ILE A 307 -1.17 -13.86 0.57
C ILE A 307 -1.87 -14.85 1.50
N ILE A 308 -3.15 -15.15 1.24
CA ILE A 308 -3.86 -16.22 1.96
C ILE A 308 -3.60 -17.55 1.26
N GLU A 309 -3.10 -18.48 2.03
CA GLU A 309 -3.05 -19.91 1.72
C GLU A 309 -4.15 -20.58 2.55
N PRO A 310 -5.29 -20.97 1.93
CA PRO A 310 -6.46 -21.47 2.66
C PRO A 310 -6.10 -22.63 3.59
N ASN A 311 -6.57 -22.55 4.85
CA ASN A 311 -6.28 -23.51 5.93
C ASN A 311 -4.80 -23.63 6.38
N VAL A 312 -3.91 -22.79 5.85
CA VAL A 312 -2.51 -22.67 6.28
C VAL A 312 -2.33 -21.44 7.17
N ASN A 313 -2.64 -20.26 6.68
CA ASN A 313 -2.50 -18.98 7.40
C ASN A 313 -3.83 -18.22 7.57
N GLY A 314 -4.92 -18.73 7.00
CA GLY A 314 -6.22 -18.08 7.06
C GLY A 314 -7.30 -18.79 6.26
N LEU A 315 -8.43 -18.12 6.12
CA LEU A 315 -9.57 -18.53 5.31
C LEU A 315 -9.85 -17.50 4.21
N LEU A 316 -10.27 -17.99 3.04
CA LEU A 316 -10.72 -17.15 1.94
C LEU A 316 -12.23 -17.33 1.78
N VAL A 317 -12.99 -16.23 1.73
CA VAL A 317 -14.44 -16.22 1.56
C VAL A 317 -14.83 -15.50 0.27
N PRO A 318 -15.97 -15.85 -0.36
CA PRO A 318 -16.44 -15.13 -1.53
C PRO A 318 -16.63 -13.63 -1.23
N ARG A 319 -16.31 -12.79 -2.22
CA ARG A 319 -16.49 -11.35 -2.12
C ARG A 319 -17.95 -10.99 -1.95
N GLU A 320 -18.23 -10.02 -1.04
CA GLU A 320 -19.58 -9.48 -0.77
C GLU A 320 -20.58 -10.53 -0.23
N ASP A 321 -20.10 -11.67 0.26
CA ASP A 321 -20.89 -12.72 0.86
C ASP A 321 -20.84 -12.60 2.40
N VAL A 322 -21.91 -12.01 2.96
CA VAL A 322 -22.05 -11.80 4.42
C VAL A 322 -22.24 -13.13 5.14
N ASP A 323 -22.92 -14.12 4.51
CA ASP A 323 -23.18 -15.42 5.12
C ASP A 323 -21.90 -16.25 5.22
N ALA A 324 -21.11 -16.31 4.15
CA ALA A 324 -19.82 -16.97 4.16
C ALA A 324 -18.84 -16.29 5.15
N LEU A 325 -18.85 -14.95 5.23
CA LEU A 325 -18.02 -14.22 6.18
C LEU A 325 -18.43 -14.50 7.62
N ALA A 326 -19.73 -14.55 7.92
CA ALA A 326 -20.25 -14.88 9.25
C ALA A 326 -19.90 -16.32 9.64
N ALA A 327 -20.03 -17.27 8.71
CA ALA A 327 -19.65 -18.67 8.94
C ALA A 327 -18.14 -18.82 9.24
N ALA A 328 -17.28 -18.14 8.47
CA ALA A 328 -15.82 -18.16 8.68
C ALA A 328 -15.43 -17.50 10.02
N LEU A 329 -16.09 -16.40 10.40
CA LEU A 329 -15.92 -15.79 11.71
C LEU A 329 -16.31 -16.76 12.83
N ALA A 330 -17.53 -17.35 12.78
CA ALA A 330 -18.00 -18.30 13.78
C ALA A 330 -17.05 -19.49 13.92
N ASP A 331 -16.58 -20.04 12.81
CA ASP A 331 -15.61 -21.15 12.77
C ASP A 331 -14.33 -20.79 13.53
N LEU A 332 -13.66 -19.67 13.19
CA LEU A 332 -12.41 -19.29 13.86
C LEU A 332 -12.62 -18.71 15.27
N MET A 333 -13.77 -18.18 15.60
CA MET A 333 -14.07 -17.70 16.95
C MET A 333 -14.32 -18.85 17.93
N THR A 334 -14.88 -19.99 17.48
CA THR A 334 -15.21 -21.16 18.31
C THR A 334 -14.12 -22.23 18.33
N ASP A 335 -13.39 -22.44 17.21
CA ASP A 335 -12.32 -23.43 17.10
C ASP A 335 -10.95 -22.82 17.44
N GLU A 336 -10.61 -22.76 18.73
CA GLU A 336 -9.32 -22.24 19.20
C GLU A 336 -8.12 -23.06 18.69
N PRO A 337 -8.12 -24.40 18.67
CA PRO A 337 -7.04 -25.19 18.09
C PRO A 337 -6.75 -24.84 16.63
N LYS A 338 -7.81 -24.69 15.80
CA LYS A 338 -7.67 -24.28 14.40
C LYS A 338 -7.09 -22.88 14.31
N ARG A 339 -7.62 -21.93 15.08
CA ARG A 339 -7.14 -20.55 15.13
C ARG A 339 -5.66 -20.48 15.47
N ARG A 340 -5.21 -21.19 16.51
CA ARG A 340 -3.80 -21.26 16.92
C ARG A 340 -2.90 -21.90 15.85
N ARG A 341 -3.37 -22.95 15.17
CA ARG A 341 -2.64 -23.60 14.08
C ARG A 341 -2.42 -22.63 12.91
N LEU A 342 -3.44 -21.88 12.50
CA LEU A 342 -3.31 -20.88 11.44
C LEU A 342 -2.38 -19.73 11.86
N ALA A 343 -2.51 -19.26 13.10
CA ALA A 343 -1.67 -18.20 13.67
C ALA A 343 -0.19 -18.57 13.64
N SER A 344 0.17 -19.80 14.03
CA SER A 344 1.57 -20.25 14.06
C SER A 344 2.25 -20.28 12.68
N ARG A 345 1.46 -20.37 11.60
CA ARG A 345 1.96 -20.39 10.21
C ARG A 345 1.96 -19.02 9.56
N ALA A 346 1.18 -18.07 10.07
CA ALA A 346 0.95 -16.79 9.47
C ALA A 346 2.24 -15.98 9.22
N PRO A 347 3.18 -15.81 10.19
CA PRO A 347 4.39 -15.03 9.99
C PRO A 347 5.33 -15.59 8.92
N ASP A 348 5.44 -16.92 8.82
CA ASP A 348 6.34 -17.55 7.87
C ASP A 348 5.81 -17.51 6.44
N SER A 349 4.50 -17.55 6.27
CA SER A 349 3.83 -17.53 4.95
C SER A 349 4.07 -16.26 4.16
N ILE A 350 4.41 -15.15 4.84
CA ILE A 350 4.59 -13.83 4.21
C ILE A 350 6.03 -13.34 4.18
N ARG A 351 7.03 -14.15 4.54
CA ARG A 351 8.46 -13.77 4.56
C ARG A 351 8.98 -13.23 3.21
N ARG A 352 8.34 -13.62 2.10
CA ARG A 352 8.68 -13.10 0.77
C ARG A 352 8.42 -11.59 0.63
N PHE A 353 7.61 -11.01 1.53
CA PHE A 353 7.28 -9.59 1.57
C PHE A 353 8.11 -8.81 2.59
N ASP A 354 9.05 -9.44 3.28
CA ASP A 354 9.95 -8.75 4.22
C ASP A 354 10.69 -7.62 3.50
N VAL A 355 10.85 -6.48 4.17
CA VAL A 355 11.38 -5.24 3.56
C VAL A 355 12.75 -5.45 2.93
N GLU A 356 13.60 -6.29 3.52
CA GLU A 356 14.94 -6.59 2.99
C GLU A 356 14.85 -7.31 1.65
N ARG A 357 13.95 -8.28 1.51
CA ARG A 357 13.77 -9.05 0.26
C ARG A 357 13.15 -8.18 -0.85
N VAL A 358 12.16 -7.39 -0.50
CA VAL A 358 11.52 -6.49 -1.46
C VAL A 358 12.49 -5.39 -1.88
N THR A 359 13.27 -4.82 -0.94
CA THR A 359 14.30 -3.83 -1.26
C THR A 359 15.39 -4.40 -2.16
N ALA A 360 15.80 -5.66 -1.97
CA ALA A 360 16.75 -6.31 -2.87
C ALA A 360 16.22 -6.43 -4.30
N GLN A 361 14.94 -6.74 -4.50
CA GLN A 361 14.31 -6.76 -5.83
C GLN A 361 14.30 -5.36 -6.47
N TRP A 362 14.04 -4.32 -5.67
CA TRP A 362 14.12 -2.94 -6.12
C TRP A 362 15.55 -2.55 -6.47
N ASP A 363 16.56 -2.90 -5.65
CA ASP A 363 17.96 -2.64 -5.95
C ASP A 363 18.38 -3.30 -7.27
N ASP A 364 18.03 -4.58 -7.49
CA ASP A 364 18.29 -5.28 -8.74
C ASP A 364 17.73 -4.52 -9.96
N LEU A 365 16.49 -4.07 -9.86
CA LEU A 365 15.83 -3.31 -10.93
C LEU A 365 16.51 -1.96 -11.16
N LEU A 366 16.78 -1.19 -10.10
CA LEU A 366 17.33 0.16 -10.19
C LEU A 366 18.77 0.13 -10.71
N GLN A 367 19.61 -0.81 -10.26
CA GLN A 367 20.96 -1.02 -10.76
C GLN A 367 20.97 -1.39 -12.24
N ALA A 368 20.05 -2.25 -12.69
CA ALA A 368 19.95 -2.63 -14.08
C ALA A 368 19.55 -1.46 -15.00
N LEU A 369 18.78 -0.50 -14.50
CA LEU A 369 18.35 0.68 -15.26
C LEU A 369 19.36 1.84 -15.22
N ALA A 370 20.09 1.99 -14.12
CA ALA A 370 21.08 3.05 -13.94
C ALA A 370 22.37 2.81 -14.73
N ARG A 371 22.73 1.54 -14.97
CA ARG A 371 23.89 1.20 -15.81
C ARG A 371 23.58 1.50 -17.28
N PRO A 372 24.44 2.22 -18.02
CA PRO A 372 24.34 2.24 -19.46
C PRO A 372 24.42 0.78 -19.94
N SER A 373 23.42 0.31 -20.68
CA SER A 373 23.53 -0.97 -21.39
C SER A 373 24.73 -0.84 -22.31
N ASP A 374 25.78 -1.65 -22.10
CA ASP A 374 26.96 -1.67 -22.93
C ASP A 374 26.56 -1.63 -24.42
N GLY A 375 26.78 -0.51 -25.07
CA GLY A 375 26.76 -0.34 -26.54
C GLY A 375 25.37 -0.15 -27.21
N LYS A 376 24.24 0.00 -26.50
CA LYS A 376 22.98 0.45 -27.12
C LYS A 376 22.51 1.75 -26.49
N LEU A 377 22.96 2.88 -27.04
CA LEU A 377 22.29 4.16 -26.90
C LEU A 377 20.81 3.95 -27.24
N LEU A 378 19.92 4.12 -26.26
CA LEU A 378 18.49 4.23 -26.53
C LEU A 378 18.31 5.36 -27.54
N ALA A 379 17.95 5.01 -28.77
CA ALA A 379 17.69 5.98 -29.84
C ALA A 379 16.63 6.99 -29.35
N PRO A 380 16.82 8.29 -29.63
CA PRO A 380 15.83 9.31 -29.33
C PRO A 380 14.58 9.07 -30.19
N TYR A 381 13.41 8.97 -29.56
CA TYR A 381 12.12 9.10 -30.23
C TYR A 381 11.68 10.55 -30.27
#